data_c6c74ffd1cb178614ea6ab72afca7570
#
_entry.id   c6c74ffd1cb178614ea6ab72afca7570
#
_cell.length_a   1.000
_cell.length_b   1.000
_cell.length_c   1.000
_cell.angle_alpha   90.00
_cell.angle_beta   90.00
_cell.angle_gamma   90.00
#
_symmetry.space_group_name_H-M   'P 1'
#
loop_
_entity.id
_entity.type
_entity.pdbx_description
1 polymer ?
#
loop_
_entity_poly.entity_id
_entity_poly.type
_entity_poly.pdbx_seq_one_letter_code
_entity_poly.pdbx_strand_id
1 'polypeptide(L)'
;MVLVLSGSIPHYPENVSSSYAIVNVRSKVMLKVPKEKIVYSKEPENSIEYTNKLDKGYSTYAKVYDVAVKLLPVWKTWIKTVIPHIEGNRVLEASFGTGYLLMQYANNYETYGIDFNNNMVEVAQKNLLQKGVQATLQWANVEELPFPENYFDTIVNTMAFTGYPNGKQAMSEFYRVLKEGGKLLIVDFDYPSNRNRFGYWLTKSMESAGDTIRDISKIVQEFPFEYTEEEIGGFGSVHLYIARKRTNAL
;
A
#
# COMPACT_ATOMS: atom_id res chain seq x y z
N MET A 1 35.18 -30.77 -31.94
CA MET A 1 34.43 -31.57 -32.92
C MET A 1 32.98 -31.15 -32.85
N VAL A 2 32.59 -30.20 -33.70
CA VAL A 2 31.25 -29.61 -33.75
C VAL A 2 30.43 -30.39 -34.75
N LEU A 3 29.37 -31.04 -34.31
CA LEU A 3 28.41 -31.71 -35.21
C LEU A 3 27.33 -30.69 -35.59
N VAL A 4 27.36 -30.27 -36.85
CA VAL A 4 26.27 -29.51 -37.48
C VAL A 4 25.26 -30.53 -38.01
N LEU A 5 24.09 -30.59 -37.42
CA LEU A 5 22.94 -31.31 -37.98
C LEU A 5 22.10 -30.33 -38.80
N SER A 6 22.20 -30.48 -40.14
CA SER A 6 21.30 -29.86 -41.09
C SER A 6 19.95 -30.60 -41.07
N GLY A 7 18.94 -29.96 -40.50
CA GLY A 7 17.55 -30.40 -40.56
C GLY A 7 16.75 -29.47 -41.45
N SER A 8 16.21 -29.99 -42.55
CA SER A 8 15.36 -29.32 -43.52
C SER A 8 14.09 -28.77 -42.84
N ILE A 9 13.81 -27.50 -43.10
CA ILE A 9 12.60 -26.79 -42.63
C ILE A 9 11.40 -27.32 -43.44
N PRO A 10 10.33 -27.80 -42.79
CA PRO A 10 9.11 -28.15 -43.53
C PRO A 10 8.41 -26.86 -43.99
N HIS A 11 8.04 -26.81 -45.27
CA HIS A 11 7.19 -25.77 -45.84
C HIS A 11 5.81 -25.86 -45.21
N TYR A 12 5.42 -24.85 -44.43
CA TYR A 12 4.05 -24.63 -43.98
C TYR A 12 3.32 -23.69 -44.95
N PRO A 13 2.06 -24.01 -45.34
CA PRO A 13 1.31 -23.14 -46.23
C PRO A 13 0.95 -21.82 -45.56
N GLU A 14 1.12 -20.72 -46.31
CA GLU A 14 0.99 -19.29 -45.85
C GLU A 14 -0.39 -18.84 -45.36
N ASN A 15 -1.36 -19.70 -45.16
CA ASN A 15 -2.77 -19.28 -44.87
C ASN A 15 -3.27 -19.55 -43.44
N VAL A 16 -2.40 -19.83 -42.45
CA VAL A 16 -2.88 -20.11 -41.06
C VAL A 16 -2.48 -19.04 -40.06
N SER A 17 -1.67 -18.03 -40.44
CA SER A 17 -1.07 -17.10 -39.46
C SER A 17 -1.99 -15.94 -39.00
N SER A 18 -3.05 -15.58 -39.79
CA SER A 18 -3.84 -14.37 -39.43
C SER A 18 -4.91 -14.63 -38.35
N SER A 19 -5.48 -15.85 -38.29
CA SER A 19 -6.54 -16.18 -37.35
C SER A 19 -6.04 -16.36 -35.92
N TYR A 20 -4.85 -16.95 -35.72
CA TYR A 20 -4.24 -17.14 -34.41
C TYR A 20 -3.68 -15.83 -33.81
N ALA A 21 -3.12 -14.95 -34.65
CA ALA A 21 -2.64 -13.64 -34.23
C ALA A 21 -3.78 -12.73 -33.81
N ILE A 22 -4.91 -12.74 -34.54
CA ILE A 22 -6.11 -11.95 -34.23
C ILE A 22 -6.80 -12.46 -32.95
N VAL A 23 -6.85 -13.77 -32.72
CA VAL A 23 -7.42 -14.35 -31.52
C VAL A 23 -6.55 -14.02 -30.29
N ASN A 24 -5.22 -14.09 -30.39
CA ASN A 24 -4.34 -13.74 -29.28
C ASN A 24 -4.33 -12.24 -28.96
N VAL A 25 -4.42 -11.37 -29.95
CA VAL A 25 -4.54 -9.92 -29.73
C VAL A 25 -5.91 -9.56 -29.14
N ARG A 26 -6.99 -10.17 -29.64
CA ARG A 26 -8.34 -9.95 -29.06
C ARG A 26 -8.47 -10.51 -27.66
N SER A 27 -7.90 -11.66 -27.33
CA SER A 27 -7.93 -12.21 -25.97
C SER A 27 -7.12 -11.37 -24.99
N LYS A 28 -5.95 -10.84 -25.37
CA LYS A 28 -5.16 -9.92 -24.54
C LYS A 28 -5.85 -8.56 -24.36
N VAL A 29 -6.54 -8.05 -25.39
CA VAL A 29 -7.28 -6.78 -25.31
C VAL A 29 -8.56 -6.94 -24.47
N MET A 30 -9.23 -8.09 -24.54
CA MET A 30 -10.43 -8.35 -23.72
C MET A 30 -10.15 -8.50 -22.20
N LEU A 31 -8.90 -8.72 -21.79
CA LEU A 31 -8.52 -8.86 -20.38
C LEU A 31 -8.16 -7.51 -19.72
N LYS A 32 -8.09 -6.42 -20.49
CA LYS A 32 -7.79 -5.09 -19.97
C LYS A 32 -9.06 -4.27 -19.78
N VAL A 33 -9.09 -3.50 -18.71
CA VAL A 33 -10.14 -2.51 -18.47
C VAL A 33 -9.88 -1.28 -19.34
N PRO A 34 -10.88 -0.68 -20.01
CA PRO A 34 -10.74 0.58 -20.70
C PRO A 34 -10.22 1.67 -19.76
N LYS A 35 -9.33 2.56 -20.27
CA LYS A 35 -8.69 3.60 -19.43
C LYS A 35 -9.71 4.54 -18.80
N GLU A 36 -10.76 4.88 -19.50
CA GLU A 36 -11.85 5.76 -19.07
C GLU A 36 -12.69 5.20 -17.92
N LYS A 37 -12.58 3.90 -17.63
CA LYS A 37 -13.22 3.26 -16.46
C LYS A 37 -12.38 3.35 -15.18
N ILE A 38 -11.10 3.74 -15.30
CA ILE A 38 -10.24 3.96 -14.14
C ILE A 38 -10.52 5.38 -13.65
N VAL A 39 -11.34 5.47 -12.62
CA VAL A 39 -11.72 6.74 -12.00
C VAL A 39 -11.44 6.62 -10.52
N TYR A 40 -10.57 7.47 -10.01
CA TYR A 40 -10.25 7.57 -8.60
C TYR A 40 -11.42 8.14 -7.81
N SER A 41 -11.54 7.71 -6.55
CA SER A 41 -12.58 8.16 -5.65
C SER A 41 -12.41 9.66 -5.34
N LYS A 42 -13.53 10.33 -5.07
CA LYS A 42 -13.50 11.68 -4.52
C LYS A 42 -13.21 11.63 -3.02
N GLU A 43 -12.53 12.64 -2.50
CA GLU A 43 -12.37 12.79 -1.06
C GLU A 43 -13.75 12.90 -0.38
N PRO A 44 -13.91 12.32 0.82
CA PRO A 44 -15.15 12.45 1.58
C PRO A 44 -15.48 13.91 1.90
N GLU A 45 -16.73 14.30 1.71
CA GLU A 45 -17.19 15.67 2.02
C GLU A 45 -17.21 15.96 3.52
N ASN A 46 -17.43 14.93 4.35
CA ASN A 46 -17.48 15.02 5.80
C ASN A 46 -16.54 13.98 6.42
N SER A 47 -15.36 14.44 6.82
CA SER A 47 -14.31 13.61 7.43
C SER A 47 -14.78 12.90 8.70
N ILE A 48 -15.58 13.57 9.54
CA ILE A 48 -16.07 13.01 10.81
C ILE A 48 -17.06 11.87 10.55
N GLU A 49 -18.00 12.07 9.65
CA GLU A 49 -18.98 11.05 9.28
C GLU A 49 -18.30 9.83 8.63
N TYR A 50 -17.35 10.07 7.74
CA TYR A 50 -16.54 9.03 7.11
C TYR A 50 -15.77 8.22 8.14
N THR A 51 -15.05 8.88 9.05
CA THR A 51 -14.29 8.22 10.11
C THR A 51 -15.21 7.39 11.02
N ASN A 52 -16.35 7.94 11.44
CA ASN A 52 -17.31 7.23 12.28
C ASN A 52 -17.90 5.99 11.57
N LYS A 53 -18.12 6.07 10.26
CA LYS A 53 -18.59 4.95 9.45
C LYS A 53 -17.54 3.84 9.36
N LEU A 54 -16.29 4.19 9.11
CA LEU A 54 -15.17 3.25 9.09
C LEU A 54 -14.96 2.60 10.45
N ASP A 55 -14.93 3.39 11.54
CA ASP A 55 -14.73 2.90 12.90
C ASP A 55 -15.83 1.90 13.31
N LYS A 56 -17.10 2.19 13.00
CA LYS A 56 -18.21 1.25 13.19
C LYS A 56 -18.03 -0.01 12.31
N GLY A 57 -17.59 0.14 11.07
CA GLY A 57 -17.28 -0.96 10.17
C GLY A 57 -16.20 -1.85 10.77
N TYR A 58 -15.06 -1.31 11.12
CA TYR A 58 -13.95 -2.03 11.74
C TYR A 58 -14.36 -2.68 13.07
N SER A 59 -15.12 -2.01 13.93
CA SER A 59 -15.60 -2.57 15.18
C SER A 59 -16.60 -3.72 14.97
N THR A 60 -17.46 -3.64 13.96
CA THR A 60 -18.48 -4.66 13.65
C THR A 60 -17.89 -5.86 12.91
N TYR A 61 -16.99 -5.59 11.97
CA TYR A 61 -16.37 -6.61 11.12
C TYR A 61 -14.99 -7.06 11.63
N ALA A 62 -14.48 -6.47 12.72
CA ALA A 62 -13.15 -6.77 13.26
C ALA A 62 -12.90 -8.28 13.44
N LYS A 63 -13.89 -9.04 13.91
CA LYS A 63 -13.77 -10.50 14.06
C LYS A 63 -13.73 -11.22 12.71
N VAL A 64 -14.52 -10.79 11.73
CA VAL A 64 -14.56 -11.37 10.37
C VAL A 64 -13.32 -10.95 9.60
N TYR A 65 -12.91 -9.71 9.73
CA TYR A 65 -11.68 -9.16 9.15
C TYR A 65 -10.44 -9.86 9.72
N ASP A 66 -10.36 -10.06 11.02
CA ASP A 66 -9.26 -10.77 11.70
C ASP A 66 -9.17 -12.25 11.23
N VAL A 67 -10.32 -12.89 11.01
CA VAL A 67 -10.37 -14.24 10.44
C VAL A 67 -9.96 -14.23 8.96
N ALA A 68 -10.44 -13.29 8.16
CA ALA A 68 -10.08 -13.18 6.74
C ALA A 68 -8.59 -12.85 6.56
N VAL A 69 -8.04 -11.93 7.35
CA VAL A 69 -6.60 -11.59 7.37
C VAL A 69 -5.75 -12.78 7.84
N LYS A 70 -6.23 -13.57 8.81
CA LYS A 70 -5.55 -14.79 9.25
C LYS A 70 -5.57 -15.89 8.18
N LEU A 71 -6.64 -15.98 7.40
CA LEU A 71 -6.81 -16.96 6.32
C LEU A 71 -6.13 -16.57 5.00
N LEU A 72 -5.82 -15.29 4.80
CA LEU A 72 -5.13 -14.80 3.61
C LEU A 72 -3.66 -14.48 3.92
N PRO A 73 -2.75 -15.47 3.92
CA PRO A 73 -1.34 -15.24 4.23
C PRO A 73 -0.67 -14.26 3.26
N VAL A 74 -1.24 -14.06 2.07
CA VAL A 74 -0.75 -13.14 1.05
C VAL A 74 -0.72 -11.68 1.53
N TRP A 75 -1.72 -11.23 2.30
CA TRP A 75 -1.75 -9.90 2.90
C TRP A 75 -0.50 -9.60 3.75
N LYS A 76 -0.12 -10.57 4.59
CA LYS A 76 1.07 -10.47 5.43
C LYS A 76 2.35 -10.37 4.61
N THR A 77 2.37 -10.97 3.43
CA THR A 77 3.50 -10.88 2.51
C THR A 77 3.61 -9.47 1.95
N TRP A 78 2.50 -8.87 1.52
CA TRP A 78 2.50 -7.51 0.96
C TRP A 78 2.99 -6.47 1.96
N ILE A 79 2.42 -6.43 3.18
CA ILE A 79 2.82 -5.42 4.17
C ILE A 79 4.28 -5.59 4.64
N LYS A 80 4.85 -6.79 4.59
CA LYS A 80 6.25 -7.02 4.94
C LYS A 80 7.24 -6.50 3.90
N THR A 81 6.80 -6.18 2.70
CA THR A 81 7.70 -5.64 1.66
C THR A 81 8.35 -4.32 2.05
N VAL A 82 7.77 -3.58 2.99
CA VAL A 82 8.37 -2.33 3.50
C VAL A 82 9.60 -2.58 4.38
N ILE A 83 9.71 -3.75 5.06
CA ILE A 83 10.76 -3.99 6.07
C ILE A 83 12.18 -3.80 5.54
N PRO A 84 12.57 -4.33 4.35
CA PRO A 84 13.90 -4.14 3.80
C PRO A 84 14.25 -2.68 3.46
N HIS A 85 13.24 -1.80 3.42
CA HIS A 85 13.41 -0.40 3.05
C HIS A 85 13.46 0.55 4.25
N ILE A 86 13.24 0.04 5.49
CA ILE A 86 13.35 0.83 6.71
C ILE A 86 14.80 1.23 6.91
N GLU A 87 15.04 2.53 7.10
CA GLU A 87 16.37 3.12 7.31
C GLU A 87 16.37 4.05 8.52
N GLY A 88 17.56 4.31 9.05
CA GLY A 88 17.77 5.19 10.20
C GLY A 88 17.47 4.53 11.53
N ASN A 89 17.23 5.33 12.57
CA ASN A 89 17.01 4.82 13.92
C ASN A 89 15.57 4.99 14.40
N ARG A 90 14.92 6.10 14.04
CA ARG A 90 13.61 6.48 14.58
C ARG A 90 12.53 6.22 13.54
N VAL A 91 11.61 5.26 13.82
CA VAL A 91 10.60 4.77 12.89
C VAL A 91 9.20 5.04 13.44
N LEU A 92 8.30 5.57 12.60
CA LEU A 92 6.87 5.69 12.88
C LEU A 92 6.11 4.67 12.04
N GLU A 93 5.25 3.84 12.65
CA GLU A 93 4.21 3.12 11.94
C GLU A 93 2.86 3.83 12.15
N ALA A 94 2.31 4.37 11.06
CA ALA A 94 1.03 5.06 11.06
C ALA A 94 -0.10 4.06 10.73
N SER A 95 -1.13 4.01 11.60
CA SER A 95 -2.25 3.06 11.53
C SER A 95 -1.79 1.60 11.62
N PHE A 96 -1.14 1.28 12.73
CA PHE A 96 -0.53 -0.03 12.99
C PHE A 96 -1.52 -1.18 13.22
N GLY A 97 -2.82 -0.89 13.41
CA GLY A 97 -3.85 -1.88 13.66
C GLY A 97 -3.54 -2.77 14.88
N THR A 98 -3.49 -4.08 14.68
CA THR A 98 -3.17 -5.03 15.77
C THR A 98 -1.68 -5.15 16.10
N GLY A 99 -0.82 -4.33 15.47
CA GLY A 99 0.64 -4.34 15.65
C GLY A 99 1.36 -5.51 14.97
N TYR A 100 0.72 -6.18 14.00
CA TYR A 100 1.32 -7.35 13.35
C TYR A 100 2.66 -7.03 12.69
N LEU A 101 2.76 -5.91 11.99
CA LEU A 101 3.98 -5.52 11.29
C LEU A 101 5.03 -5.02 12.30
N LEU A 102 4.64 -4.23 13.31
CA LEU A 102 5.52 -3.83 14.42
C LEU A 102 6.25 -5.02 15.05
N MET A 103 5.54 -6.13 15.29
CA MET A 103 6.14 -7.35 15.86
C MET A 103 7.25 -7.96 14.99
N GLN A 104 7.43 -7.54 13.75
CA GLN A 104 8.44 -8.09 12.86
C GLN A 104 9.75 -7.29 12.87
N TYR A 105 9.70 -5.98 13.21
CA TYR A 105 10.89 -5.12 13.06
C TYR A 105 11.15 -4.17 14.24
N ALA A 106 10.16 -3.90 15.10
CA ALA A 106 10.24 -2.79 16.04
C ALA A 106 11.42 -2.86 17.02
N ASN A 107 11.86 -4.03 17.43
CA ASN A 107 13.01 -4.18 18.32
C ASN A 107 14.37 -3.71 17.73
N ASN A 108 14.43 -3.47 16.41
CA ASN A 108 15.64 -3.03 15.74
C ASN A 108 15.76 -1.50 15.68
N TYR A 109 14.75 -0.75 16.14
CA TYR A 109 14.65 0.70 16.00
C TYR A 109 14.03 1.34 17.24
N GLU A 110 14.21 2.66 17.38
CA GLU A 110 13.40 3.48 18.26
C GLU A 110 12.01 3.66 17.61
N THR A 111 11.08 2.74 17.94
CA THR A 111 9.83 2.62 17.19
C THR A 111 8.66 3.28 17.91
N TYR A 112 7.93 4.06 17.15
CA TYR A 112 6.68 4.71 17.51
C TYR A 112 5.55 4.15 16.63
N GLY A 113 4.36 4.09 17.19
CA GLY A 113 3.16 3.73 16.45
C GLY A 113 1.99 4.63 16.83
N ILE A 114 1.19 4.98 15.83
CA ILE A 114 -0.11 5.65 16.05
C ILE A 114 -1.23 4.84 15.41
N ASP A 115 -2.39 4.88 16.06
CA ASP A 115 -3.63 4.40 15.49
C ASP A 115 -4.79 5.26 15.97
N PHE A 116 -5.80 5.48 15.13
CA PHE A 116 -6.97 6.27 15.50
C PHE A 116 -7.98 5.49 16.36
N ASN A 117 -7.91 4.16 16.36
CA ASN A 117 -8.80 3.29 17.12
C ASN A 117 -8.14 2.86 18.43
N ASN A 118 -8.69 3.32 19.57
CA ASN A 118 -8.18 2.97 20.91
C ASN A 118 -8.16 1.46 21.17
N ASN A 119 -9.13 0.71 20.66
CA ASN A 119 -9.14 -0.76 20.83
C ASN A 119 -7.95 -1.41 20.10
N MET A 120 -7.53 -0.85 18.94
CA MET A 120 -6.33 -1.33 18.22
C MET A 120 -5.07 -1.02 19.02
N VAL A 121 -4.97 0.15 19.64
CA VAL A 121 -3.84 0.49 20.53
C VAL A 121 -3.71 -0.52 21.67
N GLU A 122 -4.80 -0.84 22.38
CA GLU A 122 -4.80 -1.82 23.47
C GLU A 122 -4.45 -3.22 22.98
N VAL A 123 -5.01 -3.66 21.84
CA VAL A 123 -4.71 -4.97 21.25
C VAL A 123 -3.25 -5.06 20.83
N ALA A 124 -2.71 -4.03 20.20
CA ALA A 124 -1.31 -4.00 19.77
C ALA A 124 -0.37 -4.01 20.98
N GLN A 125 -0.61 -3.21 22.01
CA GLN A 125 0.18 -3.21 23.26
C GLN A 125 0.25 -4.62 23.87
N LYS A 126 -0.90 -5.31 23.96
CA LYS A 126 -0.96 -6.69 24.46
C LYS A 126 -0.17 -7.66 23.58
N ASN A 127 -0.31 -7.55 22.25
CA ASN A 127 0.39 -8.41 21.30
C ASN A 127 1.90 -8.22 21.36
N LEU A 128 2.37 -6.97 21.40
CA LEU A 128 3.78 -6.63 21.52
C LEU A 128 4.37 -7.16 22.83
N LEU A 129 3.67 -6.92 23.96
CA LEU A 129 4.07 -7.43 25.27
C LEU A 129 4.24 -8.95 25.27
N GLN A 130 3.29 -9.69 24.71
CA GLN A 130 3.35 -11.15 24.60
C GLN A 130 4.52 -11.66 23.76
N LYS A 131 5.02 -10.84 22.83
CA LYS A 131 6.14 -11.15 21.94
C LYS A 131 7.49 -10.58 22.43
N GLY A 132 7.51 -9.84 23.54
CA GLY A 132 8.72 -9.18 24.03
C GLY A 132 9.21 -8.07 23.07
N VAL A 133 8.30 -7.45 22.33
CA VAL A 133 8.59 -6.36 21.40
C VAL A 133 8.30 -5.03 22.07
N GLN A 134 9.20 -4.07 21.89
CA GLN A 134 9.09 -2.72 22.45
C GLN A 134 8.78 -1.70 21.36
N ALA A 135 7.76 -0.88 21.60
CA ALA A 135 7.43 0.30 20.80
C ALA A 135 6.59 1.27 21.65
N THR A 136 6.70 2.56 21.36
CA THR A 136 5.84 3.59 21.97
C THR A 136 4.57 3.72 21.15
N LEU A 137 3.46 3.19 21.67
CA LEU A 137 2.16 3.21 20.98
C LEU A 137 1.22 4.23 21.62
N GLN A 138 0.53 5.00 20.77
CA GLN A 138 -0.46 5.98 21.24
C GLN A 138 -1.63 6.10 20.26
N TRP A 139 -2.75 6.54 20.79
CA TRP A 139 -3.87 7.02 19.99
C TRP A 139 -3.51 8.37 19.36
N ALA A 140 -3.68 8.51 18.05
CA ALA A 140 -3.52 9.79 17.36
C ALA A 140 -4.23 9.78 16.00
N ASN A 141 -4.57 11.01 15.55
CA ASN A 141 -5.03 11.24 14.17
C ASN A 141 -3.85 11.47 13.25
N VAL A 142 -3.80 10.71 12.15
CA VAL A 142 -2.74 10.85 11.13
C VAL A 142 -2.75 12.22 10.45
N GLU A 143 -3.89 12.89 10.41
CA GLU A 143 -4.07 14.22 9.82
C GLU A 143 -3.56 15.34 10.73
N GLU A 144 -3.18 15.01 11.98
CA GLU A 144 -2.62 15.93 12.99
C GLU A 144 -1.67 15.14 13.90
N LEU A 145 -0.44 14.88 13.43
CA LEU A 145 0.52 14.05 14.13
C LEU A 145 1.12 14.76 15.34
N PRO A 146 1.10 14.15 16.55
CA PRO A 146 1.61 14.76 17.78
C PRO A 146 3.15 14.68 17.89
N PHE A 147 3.84 14.93 16.80
CA PHE A 147 5.29 14.89 16.72
C PHE A 147 5.85 16.18 16.12
N PRO A 148 7.07 16.58 16.49
CA PRO A 148 7.72 17.75 15.90
C PRO A 148 8.11 17.49 14.44
N GLU A 149 8.41 18.57 13.72
CA GLU A 149 8.95 18.51 12.39
C GLU A 149 10.31 17.75 12.37
N ASN A 150 10.61 17.08 11.26
CA ASN A 150 11.90 16.41 11.03
C ASN A 150 12.29 15.45 12.17
N TYR A 151 11.36 14.65 12.66
CA TYR A 151 11.55 13.77 13.80
C TYR A 151 11.92 12.33 13.43
N PHE A 152 11.28 11.77 12.38
CA PHE A 152 11.43 10.38 11.97
C PHE A 152 12.41 10.20 10.81
N ASP A 153 13.18 9.11 10.84
CA ASP A 153 14.04 8.68 9.73
C ASP A 153 13.22 7.89 8.70
N THR A 154 12.26 7.08 9.17
CA THR A 154 11.35 6.34 8.31
C THR A 154 9.93 6.41 8.86
N ILE A 155 8.95 6.58 7.96
CA ILE A 155 7.52 6.42 8.24
C ILE A 155 7.03 5.23 7.43
N VAL A 156 6.29 4.34 8.08
CA VAL A 156 5.66 3.16 7.49
C VAL A 156 4.13 3.32 7.57
N ASN A 157 3.47 3.13 6.45
CA ASN A 157 2.02 3.11 6.36
C ASN A 157 1.58 1.94 5.47
N THR A 158 0.79 1.03 6.00
CA THR A 158 0.39 -0.16 5.25
C THR A 158 -1.10 -0.40 5.32
N MET A 159 -1.76 -0.49 4.16
CA MET A 159 -3.18 -0.80 4.01
C MET A 159 -4.09 0.14 4.84
N ALA A 160 -3.77 1.42 4.85
CA ALA A 160 -4.48 2.41 5.65
C ALA A 160 -4.66 3.75 4.94
N PHE A 161 -3.83 4.09 3.95
CA PHE A 161 -3.88 5.39 3.29
C PHE A 161 -5.20 5.62 2.55
N THR A 162 -5.75 4.58 1.95
CA THR A 162 -7.07 4.58 1.31
C THR A 162 -8.23 4.76 2.30
N GLY A 163 -8.00 4.48 3.57
CA GLY A 163 -8.98 4.68 4.66
C GLY A 163 -8.98 6.09 5.28
N TYR A 164 -8.04 6.97 4.93
CA TYR A 164 -7.99 8.30 5.52
C TYR A 164 -9.05 9.24 4.94
N PRO A 165 -9.72 10.06 5.77
CA PRO A 165 -10.67 11.07 5.30
C PRO A 165 -10.03 12.07 4.35
N ASN A 166 -8.83 12.56 4.67
CA ASN A 166 -8.07 13.53 3.88
C ASN A 166 -6.65 13.02 3.62
N GLY A 167 -6.46 12.33 2.48
CA GLY A 167 -5.16 11.77 2.11
C GLY A 167 -4.08 12.83 1.90
N LYS A 168 -4.42 14.03 1.42
CA LYS A 168 -3.45 15.13 1.25
C LYS A 168 -2.98 15.68 2.59
N GLN A 169 -3.88 15.81 3.56
CA GLN A 169 -3.53 16.26 4.90
C GLN A 169 -2.63 15.24 5.60
N ALA A 170 -2.96 13.95 5.51
CA ALA A 170 -2.10 12.87 6.04
C ALA A 170 -0.70 12.90 5.39
N MET A 171 -0.61 13.09 4.07
CA MET A 171 0.66 13.22 3.35
C MET A 171 1.44 14.46 3.80
N SER A 172 0.77 15.59 4.05
CA SER A 172 1.38 16.81 4.58
C SER A 172 2.00 16.57 5.96
N GLU A 173 1.31 15.86 6.84
CA GLU A 173 1.81 15.51 8.17
C GLU A 173 2.98 14.51 8.08
N PHE A 174 2.91 13.50 7.21
CA PHE A 174 4.05 12.61 6.95
C PHE A 174 5.27 13.40 6.47
N TYR A 175 5.07 14.32 5.51
CA TYR A 175 6.16 15.17 5.03
C TYR A 175 6.74 16.05 6.15
N ARG A 176 5.89 16.64 6.99
CA ARG A 176 6.31 17.52 8.08
C ARG A 176 7.18 16.80 9.11
N VAL A 177 6.72 15.64 9.60
CA VAL A 177 7.43 14.92 10.67
C VAL A 177 8.61 14.09 10.17
N LEU A 178 8.72 13.86 8.86
CA LEU A 178 9.84 13.14 8.26
C LEU A 178 11.05 14.04 8.13
N LYS A 179 12.23 13.56 8.55
CA LYS A 179 13.52 14.24 8.39
C LYS A 179 13.85 14.45 6.91
N GLU A 180 14.68 15.44 6.61
CA GLU A 180 15.33 15.54 5.31
C GLU A 180 16.14 14.27 5.02
N GLY A 181 16.02 13.75 3.81
CA GLY A 181 16.60 12.47 3.42
C GLY A 181 15.87 11.24 3.98
N GLY A 182 14.89 11.42 4.86
CA GLY A 182 14.07 10.33 5.42
C GLY A 182 13.15 9.68 4.40
N LYS A 183 12.64 8.50 4.73
CA LYS A 183 11.79 7.68 3.86
C LYS A 183 10.34 7.57 4.35
N LEU A 184 9.41 7.74 3.44
CA LEU A 184 8.02 7.33 3.59
C LEU A 184 7.78 6.07 2.77
N LEU A 185 7.28 5.02 3.42
CA LEU A 185 6.98 3.72 2.83
C LEU A 185 5.47 3.49 2.92
N ILE A 186 4.81 3.40 1.76
CA ILE A 186 3.37 3.14 1.71
C ILE A 186 3.12 1.84 0.95
N VAL A 187 2.34 0.93 1.52
CA VAL A 187 1.74 -0.20 0.81
C VAL A 187 0.23 -0.04 0.86
N ASP A 188 -0.40 0.10 -0.30
CA ASP A 188 -1.86 0.24 -0.35
C ASP A 188 -2.45 -0.17 -1.70
N PHE A 189 -3.77 -0.16 -1.79
CA PHE A 189 -4.50 -0.44 -3.02
C PHE A 189 -4.45 0.73 -3.98
N ASP A 190 -4.20 0.40 -5.25
CA ASP A 190 -4.32 1.30 -6.38
C ASP A 190 -4.84 0.53 -7.61
N TYR A 191 -5.09 1.20 -8.71
CA TYR A 191 -5.44 0.54 -9.95
C TYR A 191 -4.20 -0.01 -10.66
N PRO A 192 -4.26 -1.27 -11.20
CA PRO A 192 -3.13 -1.86 -11.90
C PRO A 192 -2.73 -1.04 -13.14
N SER A 193 -1.44 -0.72 -13.28
CA SER A 193 -0.89 0.07 -14.39
C SER A 193 -1.13 -0.58 -15.75
N ASN A 194 -1.10 -1.93 -15.78
CA ASN A 194 -1.39 -2.73 -16.96
C ASN A 194 -2.90 -2.88 -17.25
N ARG A 195 -3.76 -2.31 -16.38
CA ARG A 195 -5.23 -2.37 -16.46
C ARG A 195 -5.79 -3.79 -16.41
N ASN A 196 -5.15 -4.67 -15.66
CA ASN A 196 -5.61 -6.05 -15.44
C ASN A 196 -7.02 -6.05 -14.83
N ARG A 197 -7.93 -6.84 -15.41
CA ARG A 197 -9.32 -6.90 -14.95
C ARG A 197 -9.47 -7.44 -13.52
N PHE A 198 -8.68 -8.43 -13.14
CA PHE A 198 -8.75 -9.01 -11.79
C PHE A 198 -8.28 -7.99 -10.74
N GLY A 199 -7.14 -7.32 -10.99
CA GLY A 199 -6.66 -6.24 -10.12
C GLY A 199 -7.67 -5.09 -10.04
N TYR A 200 -8.21 -4.65 -11.18
CA TYR A 200 -9.25 -3.63 -11.21
C TYR A 200 -10.46 -3.99 -10.33
N TRP A 201 -10.98 -5.22 -10.47
CA TRP A 201 -12.12 -5.66 -9.66
C TRP A 201 -11.77 -5.79 -8.18
N LEU A 202 -10.53 -6.18 -7.85
CA LEU A 202 -10.06 -6.21 -6.48
C LEU A 202 -10.04 -4.80 -5.88
N THR A 203 -9.45 -3.81 -6.58
CA THR A 203 -9.47 -2.40 -6.16
C THR A 203 -10.91 -1.89 -6.00
N LYS A 204 -11.81 -2.18 -6.96
CA LYS A 204 -13.23 -1.80 -6.86
C LYS A 204 -13.95 -2.47 -5.69
N SER A 205 -13.55 -3.66 -5.27
CA SER A 205 -14.12 -4.31 -4.09
C SER A 205 -13.73 -3.59 -2.80
N MET A 206 -12.50 -3.06 -2.72
CA MET A 206 -12.07 -2.24 -1.58
C MET A 206 -12.83 -0.91 -1.54
N GLU A 207 -12.97 -0.23 -2.69
CA GLU A 207 -13.79 0.98 -2.79
C GLU A 207 -15.24 0.73 -2.33
N SER A 208 -15.82 -0.40 -2.74
CA SER A 208 -17.18 -0.79 -2.33
C SER A 208 -17.28 -1.12 -0.83
N ALA A 209 -16.16 -1.54 -0.21
CA ALA A 209 -16.07 -1.77 1.23
C ALA A 209 -15.93 -0.47 2.05
N GLY A 210 -15.66 0.65 1.38
CA GLY A 210 -15.59 1.98 2.01
C GLY A 210 -14.26 2.70 1.86
N ASP A 211 -13.25 2.07 1.25
CA ASP A 211 -11.97 2.70 0.98
C ASP A 211 -12.10 3.81 -0.08
N THR A 212 -11.36 4.88 0.10
CA THR A 212 -11.22 5.95 -0.89
C THR A 212 -9.99 5.68 -1.75
N ILE A 213 -10.18 5.06 -2.92
CA ILE A 213 -9.07 4.75 -3.82
C ILE A 213 -8.53 6.02 -4.45
N ARG A 214 -7.28 6.36 -4.14
CA ARG A 214 -6.58 7.59 -4.55
C ARG A 214 -5.45 7.30 -5.51
N ASP A 215 -5.16 8.28 -6.35
CA ASP A 215 -3.89 8.34 -7.09
C ASP A 215 -2.79 8.79 -6.13
N ILE A 216 -2.21 7.81 -5.41
CA ILE A 216 -1.17 8.07 -4.39
C ILE A 216 0.07 8.68 -5.04
N SER A 217 0.44 8.24 -6.23
CA SER A 217 1.55 8.82 -7.00
C SER A 217 1.36 10.30 -7.25
N LYS A 218 0.16 10.71 -7.62
CA LYS A 218 -0.15 12.14 -7.83
C LYS A 218 -0.06 12.93 -6.53
N ILE A 219 -0.54 12.38 -5.41
CA ILE A 219 -0.44 13.05 -4.10
C ILE A 219 1.03 13.18 -3.68
N VAL A 220 1.85 12.13 -3.82
CA VAL A 220 3.29 12.17 -3.50
C VAL A 220 4.01 13.24 -4.31
N GLN A 221 3.65 13.42 -5.59
CA GLN A 221 4.25 14.43 -6.49
C GLN A 221 3.93 15.87 -6.10
N GLU A 222 2.91 16.12 -5.30
CA GLU A 222 2.60 17.46 -4.78
C GLU A 222 3.60 17.91 -3.69
N PHE A 223 4.46 17.00 -3.20
CA PHE A 223 5.47 17.26 -2.18
C PHE A 223 6.89 17.04 -2.73
N PRO A 224 7.94 17.65 -2.12
CA PRO A 224 9.32 17.49 -2.57
C PRO A 224 9.89 16.10 -2.22
N PHE A 225 9.28 15.05 -2.76
CA PHE A 225 9.78 13.68 -2.68
C PHE A 225 10.48 13.25 -3.98
N GLU A 226 11.47 12.39 -3.83
CA GLU A 226 11.90 11.46 -4.88
C GLU A 226 11.27 10.11 -4.55
N TYR A 227 10.54 9.50 -5.50
CA TYR A 227 9.83 8.26 -5.19
C TYR A 227 9.92 7.24 -6.32
N THR A 228 9.74 5.99 -5.92
CA THR A 228 9.51 4.85 -6.81
C THR A 228 8.20 4.18 -6.42
N GLU A 229 7.58 3.53 -7.39
CA GLU A 229 6.34 2.78 -7.24
C GLU A 229 6.52 1.39 -7.86
N GLU A 230 6.05 0.35 -7.17
CA GLU A 230 6.11 -1.05 -7.61
C GLU A 230 4.79 -1.76 -7.33
N GLU A 231 4.27 -2.49 -8.32
CA GLU A 231 3.16 -3.43 -8.14
C GLU A 231 3.66 -4.70 -7.47
N ILE A 232 3.27 -4.94 -6.21
CA ILE A 232 3.78 -6.04 -5.38
C ILE A 232 2.80 -7.20 -5.23
N GLY A 233 1.57 -7.04 -5.70
CA GLY A 233 0.56 -8.09 -5.56
C GLY A 233 -0.82 -7.74 -6.06
N GLY A 234 -1.81 -8.58 -5.70
CA GLY A 234 -3.21 -8.31 -6.01
C GLY A 234 -3.52 -8.20 -7.50
N PHE A 235 -2.82 -8.94 -8.36
CA PHE A 235 -2.91 -8.80 -9.83
C PHE A 235 -2.57 -7.37 -10.31
N GLY A 236 -1.64 -6.70 -9.63
CA GLY A 236 -1.23 -5.33 -9.90
C GLY A 236 -2.05 -4.27 -9.15
N SER A 237 -2.89 -4.66 -8.19
CA SER A 237 -3.71 -3.71 -7.41
C SER A 237 -3.13 -3.36 -6.03
N VAL A 238 -2.01 -3.95 -5.65
CA VAL A 238 -1.30 -3.60 -4.42
C VAL A 238 0.04 -3.03 -4.79
N HIS A 239 0.30 -1.81 -4.37
CA HIS A 239 1.47 -1.03 -4.73
C HIS A 239 2.31 -0.72 -3.50
N LEU A 240 3.63 -0.73 -3.68
CA LEU A 240 4.62 -0.22 -2.73
C LEU A 240 5.14 1.11 -3.28
N TYR A 241 4.99 2.17 -2.50
CA TYR A 241 5.59 3.48 -2.74
C TYR A 241 6.74 3.69 -1.77
N ILE A 242 7.91 4.03 -2.30
CA ILE A 242 9.09 4.39 -1.53
C ILE A 242 9.42 5.84 -1.88
N ALA A 243 9.09 6.76 -0.99
CA ALA A 243 9.30 8.19 -1.19
C ALA A 243 10.38 8.71 -0.24
N ARG A 244 11.42 9.35 -0.77
CA ARG A 244 12.50 9.98 0.00
C ARG A 244 12.31 11.50 0.00
N LYS A 245 12.23 12.10 1.17
CA LYS A 245 12.17 13.56 1.33
C LYS A 245 13.46 14.16 0.84
N ARG A 246 13.38 15.10 -0.11
CA ARG A 246 14.56 15.79 -0.63
C ARG A 246 15.25 16.58 0.47
N THR A 247 16.57 16.54 0.46
CA THR A 247 17.37 17.47 1.26
C THR A 247 17.36 18.82 0.58
N ASN A 248 17.03 19.88 1.31
CA ASN A 248 17.21 21.22 0.79
C ASN A 248 18.72 21.42 0.60
N ALA A 249 19.19 21.49 -0.65
CA ALA A 249 20.55 21.91 -0.93
C ALA A 249 20.70 23.35 -0.41
N LEU A 250 21.60 23.55 0.57
CA LEU A 250 21.99 24.85 1.05
C LEU A 250 22.70 25.65 -0.06
#